data_df0de3d9eb25f154664a95610c6867e0
#
_entry.id   df0de3d9eb25f154664a95610c6867e0
#
_cell.length_a   1.000
_cell.length_b   1.000
_cell.length_c   1.000
_cell.angle_alpha   90.00
_cell.angle_beta   90.00
_cell.angle_gamma   90.00
#
_symmetry.space_group_name_H-M   'P 1'
#
loop_
_entity.id
_entity.type
_entity.pdbx_description
1 polymer ?
#
loop_
_entity_poly.entity_id
_entity_poly.type
_entity_poly.pdbx_seq_one_letter_code
_entity_poly.pdbx_strand_id
1 'polypeptide(L)'
;EGIGEILELTVGEPAHGGACVARDDSGRVVFVRHTAPGEVVRARVSAVQKKLAWADAIEVIEASDDRVESVWPQAGPGGVGGGELAHLTPAAQRDWKSRVIAGQLRRVGGEALAEAVDALGGVHVAPAPGDEDPGDPLTGRRSRIDVVIDADGRAGMHEFRGRRVIALEDMPLAVPAIRELGLFDED
;
A
#
# COMPACT_ATOMS: atom_id res chain seq x y z
N GLU A 1 -20.73 15.13 0.82
CA GLU A 1 -19.35 14.62 0.90
C GLU A 1 -19.25 13.38 0.05
N GLY A 2 -18.52 13.47 -1.05
CA GLY A 2 -18.63 12.52 -2.14
C GLY A 2 -17.28 12.13 -2.75
N ILE A 3 -17.34 11.23 -3.75
CA ILE A 3 -16.18 10.82 -4.55
C ILE A 3 -15.55 12.06 -5.19
N GLY A 4 -14.21 12.15 -5.13
CA GLY A 4 -13.41 13.27 -5.64
C GLY A 4 -13.14 14.40 -4.64
N GLU A 5 -13.83 14.40 -3.50
CA GLU A 5 -13.58 15.35 -2.41
C GLU A 5 -12.17 15.18 -1.84
N ILE A 6 -11.56 16.29 -1.46
CA ILE A 6 -10.24 16.30 -0.83
C ILE A 6 -10.43 16.57 0.66
N LEU A 7 -9.92 15.67 1.48
CA LEU A 7 -9.95 15.76 2.94
C LEU A 7 -8.53 15.91 3.47
N GLU A 8 -8.34 16.74 4.49
CA GLU A 8 -7.12 16.78 5.28
C GLU A 8 -7.32 15.85 6.48
N LEU A 9 -6.46 14.85 6.63
CA LEU A 9 -6.64 13.76 7.56
C LEU A 9 -5.33 13.43 8.29
N THR A 10 -5.43 13.26 9.60
CA THR A 10 -4.38 12.56 10.37
C THR A 10 -4.69 11.07 10.33
N VAL A 11 -3.75 10.28 9.82
CA VAL A 11 -3.95 8.83 9.70
C VAL A 11 -3.36 8.09 10.90
N GLY A 12 -4.08 7.07 11.34
CA GLY A 12 -3.73 6.24 12.49
C GLY A 12 -3.21 4.87 12.10
N GLU A 13 -3.75 3.83 12.73
CA GLU A 13 -3.30 2.46 12.59
C GLU A 13 -3.42 1.90 11.16
N PRO A 14 -2.47 1.00 10.79
CA PRO A 14 -2.54 0.29 9.53
C PRO A 14 -3.71 -0.69 9.52
N ALA A 15 -4.33 -0.82 8.35
CA ALA A 15 -5.40 -1.77 8.10
C ALA A 15 -5.04 -2.74 6.98
N HIS A 16 -5.81 -3.83 6.88
CA HIS A 16 -5.67 -4.76 5.77
C HIS A 16 -5.91 -4.06 4.42
N GLY A 17 -5.09 -4.39 3.42
CA GLY A 17 -5.20 -3.83 2.07
C GLY A 17 -4.38 -2.55 1.83
N GLY A 18 -3.38 -2.27 2.68
CA GLY A 18 -2.41 -1.20 2.45
C GLY A 18 -2.93 0.22 2.73
N ALA A 19 -3.93 0.35 3.60
CA ALA A 19 -4.49 1.64 4.01
C ALA A 19 -4.27 1.88 5.50
N CYS A 20 -4.11 3.15 5.91
CA CYS A 20 -4.28 3.55 7.30
C CYS A 20 -5.72 3.98 7.56
N VAL A 21 -6.14 3.86 8.83
CA VAL A 21 -7.46 4.31 9.28
C VAL A 21 -7.40 5.77 9.70
N ALA A 22 -8.34 6.57 9.20
CA ALA A 22 -8.56 7.94 9.65
C ALA A 22 -10.05 8.15 9.99
N ARG A 23 -10.36 9.32 10.53
CA ARG A 23 -11.74 9.80 10.68
C ARG A 23 -11.83 11.21 10.14
N ASP A 24 -12.87 11.46 9.37
CA ASP A 24 -13.20 12.81 8.94
C ASP A 24 -13.93 13.61 10.05
N ASP A 25 -14.20 14.89 9.79
CA ASP A 25 -14.85 15.79 10.74
C ASP A 25 -16.24 15.32 11.17
N SER A 26 -16.91 14.49 10.36
CA SER A 26 -18.20 13.87 10.72
C SER A 26 -18.06 12.63 11.58
N GLY A 27 -16.84 12.16 11.84
CA GLY A 27 -16.53 10.93 12.56
C GLY A 27 -16.61 9.67 11.68
N ARG A 28 -16.85 9.81 10.37
CA ARG A 28 -16.85 8.70 9.42
C ARG A 28 -15.46 8.11 9.30
N VAL A 29 -15.37 6.78 9.26
CA VAL A 29 -14.11 6.06 9.02
C VAL A 29 -13.68 6.23 7.57
N VAL A 30 -12.43 6.63 7.37
CA VAL A 30 -11.78 6.75 6.06
C VAL A 30 -10.55 5.85 6.02
N PHE A 31 -10.50 4.94 5.06
CA PHE A 31 -9.32 4.14 4.76
C PHE A 31 -8.47 4.89 3.73
N VAL A 32 -7.29 5.34 4.15
CA VAL A 32 -6.41 6.17 3.33
C VAL A 32 -5.20 5.36 2.89
N ARG A 33 -5.05 5.16 1.59
CA ARG A 33 -3.91 4.47 0.99
C ARG A 33 -2.74 5.42 0.74
N HIS A 34 -1.57 4.84 0.53
CA HIS A 34 -0.32 5.56 0.25
C HIS A 34 0.13 6.46 1.41
N THR A 35 -0.16 6.01 2.64
CA THR A 35 0.17 6.72 3.88
C THR A 35 1.01 5.83 4.80
N ALA A 36 1.71 6.47 5.73
CA ALA A 36 2.33 5.85 6.90
C ALA A 36 1.55 6.23 8.17
N PRO A 37 1.51 5.38 9.21
CA PRO A 37 0.88 5.72 10.48
C PRO A 37 1.41 7.03 11.07
N GLY A 38 0.50 7.89 11.53
CA GLY A 38 0.82 9.17 12.16
C GLY A 38 0.96 10.36 11.20
N GLU A 39 0.94 10.14 9.89
CA GLU A 39 1.04 11.23 8.92
C GLU A 39 -0.20 12.13 8.90
N VAL A 40 0.02 13.40 8.52
CA VAL A 40 -1.03 14.33 8.11
C VAL A 40 -0.99 14.45 6.59
N VAL A 41 -2.12 14.18 5.95
CA VAL A 41 -2.19 14.11 4.47
C VAL A 41 -3.42 14.80 3.92
N ARG A 42 -3.34 15.27 2.67
CA ARG A 42 -4.51 15.52 1.84
C ARG A 42 -4.81 14.29 1.01
N ALA A 43 -6.03 13.77 1.18
CA ALA A 43 -6.46 12.56 0.53
C ALA A 43 -7.71 12.81 -0.31
N ARG A 44 -7.73 12.25 -1.53
CA ARG A 44 -8.88 12.31 -2.43
C ARG A 44 -9.76 11.09 -2.22
N VAL A 45 -11.04 11.31 -1.91
CA VAL A 45 -12.03 10.24 -1.75
C VAL A 45 -12.24 9.52 -3.08
N SER A 46 -11.98 8.22 -3.09
CA SER A 46 -12.11 7.35 -4.27
C SER A 46 -13.38 6.49 -4.25
N ALA A 47 -13.92 6.19 -3.05
CA ALA A 47 -15.17 5.45 -2.91
C ALA A 47 -15.86 5.78 -1.58
N VAL A 48 -17.19 5.69 -1.57
CA VAL A 48 -18.01 5.86 -0.37
C VAL A 48 -18.97 4.69 -0.23
N GLN A 49 -19.02 4.09 0.96
CA GLN A 49 -19.94 3.00 1.31
C GLN A 49 -20.57 3.27 2.67
N LYS A 50 -21.86 3.56 2.71
CA LYS A 50 -22.64 3.80 3.96
C LYS A 50 -21.90 4.67 5.00
N LYS A 51 -21.16 4.01 5.93
CA LYS A 51 -20.48 4.66 7.07
C LYS A 51 -18.97 4.71 6.93
N LEU A 52 -18.41 4.36 5.79
CA LEU A 52 -16.99 4.38 5.53
C LEU A 52 -16.66 4.95 4.14
N ALA A 53 -15.46 5.48 4.00
CA ALA A 53 -14.94 5.94 2.73
C ALA A 53 -13.54 5.35 2.47
N TRP A 54 -13.14 5.37 1.21
CA TRP A 54 -11.78 5.07 0.76
C TRP A 54 -11.21 6.32 0.12
N ALA A 55 -9.95 6.59 0.38
CA ALA A 55 -9.24 7.73 -0.19
C ALA A 55 -7.79 7.35 -0.52
N ASP A 56 -7.19 8.11 -1.41
CA ASP A 56 -5.78 8.01 -1.75
C ASP A 56 -5.09 9.32 -1.35
N ALA A 57 -4.00 9.23 -0.60
CA ALA A 57 -3.20 10.38 -0.25
C ALA A 57 -2.58 10.97 -1.53
N ILE A 58 -2.85 12.25 -1.80
CA ILE A 58 -2.34 12.97 -2.96
C ILE A 58 -1.26 13.98 -2.57
N GLU A 59 -1.17 14.30 -1.29
CA GLU A 59 -0.15 15.18 -0.72
C GLU A 59 0.13 14.77 0.72
N VAL A 60 1.39 14.75 1.13
CA VAL A 60 1.81 14.51 2.52
C VAL A 60 2.21 15.86 3.11
N ILE A 61 1.50 16.30 4.16
CA ILE A 61 1.72 17.57 4.87
C ILE A 61 2.77 17.38 5.96
N GLU A 62 2.59 16.34 6.77
CA GLU A 62 3.54 15.92 7.80
C GLU A 62 3.91 14.46 7.56
N ALA A 63 5.16 14.23 7.18
CA ALA A 63 5.64 12.90 6.83
C ALA A 63 6.11 12.12 8.08
N SER A 64 5.94 10.81 8.03
CA SER A 64 6.58 9.88 8.97
C SER A 64 8.08 9.72 8.63
N ASP A 65 8.91 9.47 9.64
CA ASP A 65 10.33 9.09 9.45
C ASP A 65 10.48 7.76 8.68
N ASP A 66 9.44 6.95 8.65
CA ASP A 66 9.40 5.69 7.92
C ASP A 66 9.12 5.84 6.42
N ARG A 67 8.76 7.06 5.98
CA ARG A 67 8.48 7.34 4.57
C ARG A 67 9.77 7.46 3.78
N VAL A 68 9.79 6.81 2.63
CA VAL A 68 10.84 6.92 1.61
C VAL A 68 10.23 7.27 0.25
N GLU A 69 11.06 7.67 -0.69
CA GLU A 69 10.64 7.77 -2.08
C GLU A 69 10.17 6.41 -2.59
N SER A 70 9.02 6.39 -3.26
CA SER A 70 8.45 5.14 -3.76
C SER A 70 9.37 4.50 -4.81
N VAL A 71 9.70 3.24 -4.60
CA VAL A 71 10.46 2.44 -5.58
C VAL A 71 9.65 2.15 -6.85
N TRP A 72 8.35 2.42 -6.83
CA TRP A 72 7.44 2.23 -7.97
C TRP A 72 6.38 3.34 -8.03
N PRO A 73 6.72 4.53 -8.55
CA PRO A 73 5.81 5.67 -8.60
C PRO A 73 4.50 5.39 -9.36
N GLN A 74 4.53 4.55 -10.40
CA GLN A 74 3.34 4.18 -11.18
C GLN A 74 2.31 3.36 -10.37
N ALA A 75 2.69 2.81 -9.22
CA ALA A 75 1.78 2.17 -8.27
C ALA A 75 1.28 3.12 -7.16
N GLY A 76 1.56 4.41 -7.26
CA GLY A 76 1.09 5.45 -6.36
C GLY A 76 -0.40 5.80 -6.53
N PRO A 77 -0.84 6.96 -5.99
CA PRO A 77 -2.23 7.40 -6.06
C PRO A 77 -2.75 7.49 -7.50
N GLY A 78 -3.87 6.81 -7.79
CA GLY A 78 -4.45 6.73 -9.15
C GLY A 78 -3.65 5.85 -10.12
N GLY A 79 -2.64 5.15 -9.63
CA GLY A 79 -1.81 4.24 -10.40
C GLY A 79 -2.28 2.79 -10.35
N VAL A 80 -1.38 1.87 -10.72
CA VAL A 80 -1.62 0.43 -10.69
C VAL A 80 -1.60 -0.10 -9.26
N GLY A 81 -2.19 -1.27 -9.02
CA GLY A 81 -2.07 -1.96 -7.75
C GLY A 81 -0.75 -2.72 -7.58
N GLY A 82 -0.48 -3.16 -6.35
CA GLY A 82 0.63 -4.06 -6.05
C GLY A 82 1.87 -3.40 -5.46
N GLY A 83 1.89 -2.09 -5.32
CA GLY A 83 2.94 -1.30 -4.67
C GLY A 83 2.44 -0.50 -3.46
N GLU A 84 1.43 -1.02 -2.74
CA GLU A 84 0.73 -0.31 -1.67
C GLU A 84 1.63 0.20 -0.54
N LEU A 85 2.77 -0.45 -0.31
CA LEU A 85 3.75 -0.08 0.72
C LEU A 85 5.11 0.34 0.13
N ALA A 86 5.19 0.60 -1.17
CA ALA A 86 6.43 0.96 -1.85
C ALA A 86 7.06 2.27 -1.36
N HIS A 87 6.32 3.08 -0.62
CA HIS A 87 6.71 4.35 -0.02
C HIS A 87 7.21 4.23 1.42
N LEU A 88 7.39 3.02 1.92
CA LEU A 88 7.84 2.74 3.30
C LEU A 88 9.18 2.02 3.31
N THR A 89 9.98 2.29 4.33
CA THR A 89 11.20 1.52 4.60
C THR A 89 10.90 0.03 4.79
N PRO A 90 11.83 -0.90 4.50
CA PRO A 90 11.64 -2.32 4.73
C PRO A 90 11.23 -2.68 6.17
N ALA A 91 11.78 -1.99 7.15
CA ALA A 91 11.43 -2.18 8.55
C ALA A 91 9.97 -1.78 8.82
N ALA A 92 9.55 -0.61 8.33
CA ALA A 92 8.18 -0.13 8.46
C ALA A 92 7.17 -1.02 7.74
N GLN A 93 7.52 -1.59 6.58
CA GLN A 93 6.66 -2.56 5.90
C GLN A 93 6.44 -3.83 6.74
N ARG A 94 7.46 -4.30 7.47
CA ARG A 94 7.33 -5.47 8.37
C ARG A 94 6.52 -5.12 9.62
N ASP A 95 6.76 -3.95 10.22
CA ASP A 95 5.96 -3.45 11.34
C ASP A 95 4.48 -3.31 10.95
N TRP A 96 4.20 -2.71 9.81
CA TRP A 96 2.85 -2.64 9.24
C TRP A 96 2.16 -3.99 9.21
N LYS A 97 2.83 -4.99 8.62
CA LYS A 97 2.29 -6.36 8.51
C LYS A 97 2.08 -6.99 9.90
N SER A 98 3.01 -6.78 10.83
CA SER A 98 2.89 -7.28 12.22
C SER A 98 1.64 -6.70 12.90
N ARG A 99 1.44 -5.38 12.81
CA ARG A 99 0.28 -4.68 13.38
C ARG A 99 -1.03 -5.11 12.75
N VAL A 100 -1.07 -5.27 11.42
CA VAL A 100 -2.26 -5.78 10.71
C VAL A 100 -2.61 -7.20 11.16
N ILE A 101 -1.63 -8.10 11.28
CA ILE A 101 -1.87 -9.47 11.74
C ILE A 101 -2.37 -9.47 13.19
N ALA A 102 -1.73 -8.72 14.09
CA ALA A 102 -2.15 -8.60 15.48
C ALA A 102 -3.59 -8.08 15.59
N GLY A 103 -3.93 -7.04 14.81
CA GLY A 103 -5.29 -6.50 14.75
C GLY A 103 -6.32 -7.51 14.23
N GLN A 104 -5.97 -8.33 13.24
CA GLN A 104 -6.84 -9.40 12.73
C GLN A 104 -7.02 -10.53 13.75
N LEU A 105 -5.96 -10.92 14.45
CA LEU A 105 -6.05 -11.93 15.52
C LEU A 105 -7.01 -11.47 16.62
N ARG A 106 -6.91 -10.21 17.06
CA ARG A 106 -7.82 -9.63 18.05
C ARG A 106 -9.26 -9.60 17.55
N ARG A 107 -9.47 -9.13 16.31
CA ARG A 107 -10.81 -8.97 15.74
C ARG A 107 -11.52 -10.30 15.46
N VAL A 108 -10.80 -11.31 14.98
CA VAL A 108 -11.35 -12.58 14.54
C VAL A 108 -11.22 -13.65 15.63
N GLY A 109 -10.07 -13.70 16.31
CA GLY A 109 -9.77 -14.69 17.35
C GLY A 109 -10.24 -14.27 18.75
N GLY A 110 -10.59 -13.02 18.93
CA GLY A 110 -11.01 -12.45 20.22
C GLY A 110 -9.86 -12.02 21.12
N GLU A 111 -10.21 -11.32 22.19
CA GLU A 111 -9.22 -10.71 23.10
C GLU A 111 -8.34 -11.75 23.79
N ALA A 112 -8.90 -12.89 24.22
CA ALA A 112 -8.15 -13.94 24.89
C ALA A 112 -7.03 -14.53 24.01
N LEU A 113 -7.25 -14.68 22.70
CA LEU A 113 -6.21 -15.10 21.79
C LEU A 113 -5.14 -14.00 21.60
N ALA A 114 -5.56 -12.76 21.46
CA ALA A 114 -4.64 -11.64 21.33
C ALA A 114 -3.73 -11.51 22.55
N GLU A 115 -4.29 -11.56 23.77
CA GLU A 115 -3.53 -11.54 25.03
C GLU A 115 -2.56 -12.72 25.14
N ALA A 116 -2.96 -13.91 24.72
CA ALA A 116 -2.08 -15.08 24.73
C ALA A 116 -0.89 -14.93 23.76
N VAL A 117 -1.14 -14.35 22.58
CA VAL A 117 -0.08 -14.06 21.60
C VAL A 117 0.85 -12.96 22.11
N ASP A 118 0.29 -11.89 22.71
CA ASP A 118 1.05 -10.78 23.28
C ASP A 118 1.95 -11.28 24.45
N ALA A 119 1.46 -12.22 25.28
CA ALA A 119 2.24 -12.87 26.34
C ALA A 119 3.43 -13.71 25.81
N LEU A 120 3.36 -14.16 24.58
CA LEU A 120 4.45 -14.86 23.89
C LEU A 120 5.42 -13.94 23.14
N GLY A 121 5.26 -12.60 23.27
CA GLY A 121 6.11 -11.61 22.63
C GLY A 121 5.44 -10.91 21.43
N GLY A 122 4.17 -11.19 21.16
CA GLY A 122 3.40 -10.55 20.09
C GLY A 122 3.68 -11.10 18.68
N VAL A 123 3.16 -10.40 17.69
CA VAL A 123 3.35 -10.78 16.27
C VAL A 123 4.57 -10.03 15.72
N HIS A 124 5.51 -10.77 15.18
CA HIS A 124 6.69 -10.22 14.52
C HIS A 124 6.83 -10.79 13.10
N VAL A 125 6.82 -9.92 12.10
CA VAL A 125 7.15 -10.26 10.72
C VAL A 125 8.66 -10.08 10.53
N ALA A 126 9.37 -11.21 10.43
CA ALA A 126 10.80 -11.23 10.17
C ALA A 126 11.10 -10.95 8.68
N PRO A 127 12.32 -10.47 8.34
CA PRO A 127 12.75 -10.45 6.95
C PRO A 127 12.77 -11.88 6.38
N ALA A 128 12.43 -12.02 5.10
CA ALA A 128 12.63 -13.28 4.41
C ALA A 128 14.13 -13.53 4.17
N PRO A 129 14.56 -14.77 3.99
CA PRO A 129 15.96 -15.03 3.62
C PRO A 129 16.37 -14.23 2.39
N GLY A 130 17.43 -13.42 2.52
CA GLY A 130 17.91 -12.50 1.50
C GLY A 130 17.33 -11.07 1.56
N ASP A 131 16.41 -10.80 2.50
CA ASP A 131 15.81 -9.47 2.72
C ASP A 131 16.30 -8.83 4.04
N GLU A 132 17.43 -9.27 4.56
CA GLU A 132 17.96 -8.83 5.85
C GLU A 132 18.64 -7.44 5.75
N ASP A 133 19.05 -7.01 4.56
CA ASP A 133 19.66 -5.70 4.36
C ASP A 133 18.62 -4.60 4.57
N PRO A 134 18.82 -3.70 5.54
CA PRO A 134 17.91 -2.57 5.78
C PRO A 134 17.79 -1.60 4.59
N GLY A 135 18.80 -1.58 3.72
CA GLY A 135 18.84 -0.74 2.52
C GLY A 135 18.23 -1.39 1.28
N ASP A 136 17.88 -2.68 1.33
CA ASP A 136 17.25 -3.37 0.21
C ASP A 136 15.83 -2.79 -0.04
N PRO A 137 15.53 -2.25 -1.23
CA PRO A 137 14.23 -1.69 -1.53
C PRO A 137 13.11 -2.74 -1.67
N LEU A 138 13.40 -4.03 -1.43
CA LEU A 138 12.49 -5.18 -1.55
C LEU A 138 11.90 -5.32 -2.96
N THR A 139 12.66 -4.95 -3.98
CA THR A 139 12.33 -5.14 -5.39
C THR A 139 12.79 -6.51 -5.91
N GLY A 140 12.41 -6.87 -7.14
CA GLY A 140 12.93 -8.09 -7.77
C GLY A 140 12.48 -9.41 -7.15
N ARG A 141 11.32 -9.46 -6.49
CA ARG A 141 10.84 -10.65 -5.76
C ARG A 141 9.67 -11.37 -6.45
N ARG A 142 8.98 -10.74 -7.38
CA ARG A 142 7.82 -11.34 -8.06
C ARG A 142 8.25 -12.20 -9.23
N SER A 143 7.97 -13.49 -9.14
CA SER A 143 8.21 -14.47 -10.23
C SER A 143 7.02 -14.61 -11.19
N ARG A 144 5.90 -13.92 -10.93
CA ARG A 144 4.71 -13.88 -11.79
C ARG A 144 4.10 -12.48 -11.78
N ILE A 145 3.80 -11.97 -12.95
CA ILE A 145 3.08 -10.72 -13.16
C ILE A 145 1.96 -10.94 -14.18
N ASP A 146 0.91 -10.12 -14.08
CA ASP A 146 -0.14 -10.05 -15.10
C ASP A 146 0.02 -8.73 -15.86
N VAL A 147 0.09 -8.83 -17.18
CA VAL A 147 0.26 -7.69 -18.09
C VAL A 147 -0.93 -7.63 -19.03
N VAL A 148 -1.41 -6.43 -19.28
CA VAL A 148 -2.49 -6.13 -20.23
C VAL A 148 -1.91 -5.25 -21.32
N ILE A 149 -2.34 -5.47 -22.56
CA ILE A 149 -1.97 -4.60 -23.68
C ILE A 149 -3.07 -3.53 -23.84
N ASP A 150 -2.68 -2.26 -23.90
CA ASP A 150 -3.61 -1.16 -24.14
C ASP A 150 -4.00 -1.03 -25.62
N ALA A 151 -4.85 -0.06 -25.93
CA ALA A 151 -5.32 0.17 -27.31
C ALA A 151 -4.20 0.62 -28.27
N ASP A 152 -3.11 1.15 -27.74
CA ASP A 152 -1.95 1.60 -28.53
C ASP A 152 -0.87 0.50 -28.65
N GLY A 153 -1.13 -0.70 -28.13
CA GLY A 153 -0.22 -1.83 -28.18
C GLY A 153 0.82 -1.86 -27.06
N ARG A 154 0.74 -0.96 -26.06
CA ARG A 154 1.71 -0.88 -24.97
C ARG A 154 1.34 -1.82 -23.82
N ALA A 155 2.34 -2.43 -23.22
CA ALA A 155 2.18 -3.26 -22.05
C ALA A 155 1.91 -2.43 -20.80
N GLY A 156 0.98 -2.88 -19.96
CA GLY A 156 0.61 -2.18 -18.74
C GLY A 156 -0.17 -3.04 -17.78
N MET A 157 -0.77 -2.40 -16.78
CA MET A 157 -1.64 -3.02 -15.80
C MET A 157 -2.91 -2.19 -15.61
N HIS A 158 -3.96 -2.83 -15.10
CA HIS A 158 -5.16 -2.08 -14.72
C HIS A 158 -4.88 -1.14 -13.54
N GLU A 159 -5.47 0.04 -13.62
CA GLU A 159 -5.60 0.94 -12.48
C GLU A 159 -6.17 0.18 -11.27
N PHE A 160 -5.68 0.50 -10.08
CA PHE A 160 -6.17 -0.15 -8.86
C PHE A 160 -7.68 -0.01 -8.72
N ARG A 161 -8.39 -1.15 -8.67
CA ARG A 161 -9.85 -1.24 -8.66
C ARG A 161 -10.56 -0.54 -9.83
N GLY A 162 -9.82 -0.20 -10.87
CA GLY A 162 -10.34 0.42 -12.10
C GLY A 162 -10.29 -0.53 -13.29
N ARG A 163 -10.70 0.00 -14.44
CA ARG A 163 -10.64 -0.72 -15.73
C ARG A 163 -9.69 -0.05 -16.73
N ARG A 164 -9.23 1.16 -16.41
CA ARG A 164 -8.27 1.87 -17.24
C ARG A 164 -6.96 1.11 -17.21
N VAL A 165 -6.36 0.88 -18.36
CA VAL A 165 -5.00 0.34 -18.48
C VAL A 165 -4.02 1.50 -18.36
N ILE A 166 -3.01 1.34 -17.53
CA ILE A 166 -1.90 2.27 -17.36
C ILE A 166 -0.69 1.57 -17.97
N ALA A 167 -0.16 2.14 -19.04
CA ALA A 167 1.09 1.66 -19.64
C ALA A 167 2.22 1.79 -18.61
N LEU A 168 2.99 0.75 -18.44
CA LEU A 168 4.13 0.72 -17.51
C LEU A 168 5.42 1.05 -18.24
N GLU A 169 6.31 1.73 -17.55
CA GLU A 169 7.71 1.95 -17.98
C GLU A 169 8.63 0.86 -17.42
N ASP A 170 8.26 0.29 -16.26
CA ASP A 170 8.98 -0.78 -15.60
C ASP A 170 8.08 -1.49 -14.58
N MET A 171 8.50 -2.69 -14.18
CA MET A 171 7.91 -3.47 -13.10
C MET A 171 9.00 -3.82 -12.08
N PRO A 172 9.42 -2.89 -11.21
CA PRO A 172 10.58 -3.08 -10.33
C PRO A 172 10.40 -4.23 -9.35
N LEU A 173 9.17 -4.65 -9.07
CA LEU A 173 8.90 -5.78 -8.17
C LEU A 173 9.15 -7.14 -8.83
N ALA A 174 9.19 -7.22 -10.18
CA ALA A 174 9.43 -8.45 -10.91
C ALA A 174 10.89 -8.90 -10.80
N VAL A 175 11.12 -10.21 -10.79
CA VAL A 175 12.48 -10.77 -10.86
C VAL A 175 13.20 -10.32 -12.11
N PRO A 176 14.56 -10.22 -12.10
CA PRO A 176 15.34 -9.76 -13.24
C PRO A 176 14.98 -10.48 -14.55
N ALA A 177 14.79 -11.79 -14.50
CA ALA A 177 14.46 -12.58 -15.68
C ALA A 177 13.14 -12.16 -16.39
N ILE A 178 12.19 -11.54 -15.66
CA ILE A 178 10.97 -10.99 -16.25
C ILE A 178 11.25 -9.59 -16.82
N ARG A 179 12.00 -8.76 -16.09
CA ARG A 179 12.33 -7.39 -16.52
C ARG A 179 13.18 -7.40 -17.79
N GLU A 180 14.10 -8.36 -17.93
CA GLU A 180 14.96 -8.57 -19.11
C GLU A 180 14.19 -9.00 -20.36
N LEU A 181 12.90 -9.34 -20.26
CA LEU A 181 12.07 -9.63 -21.44
C LEU A 181 11.72 -8.38 -22.27
N GLY A 182 11.99 -7.18 -21.77
CA GLY A 182 11.69 -5.94 -22.46
C GLY A 182 10.19 -5.70 -22.71
N LEU A 183 9.33 -6.20 -21.83
CA LEU A 183 7.86 -6.12 -22.02
C LEU A 183 7.33 -4.67 -22.04
N PHE A 184 8.07 -3.74 -21.48
CA PHE A 184 7.68 -2.34 -21.28
C PHE A 184 8.55 -1.38 -22.09
N ASP A 185 9.45 -1.90 -22.92
CA ASP A 185 10.27 -1.07 -23.80
C ASP A 185 9.38 -0.47 -24.90
N GLU A 186 9.58 0.81 -25.21
CA GLU A 186 8.98 1.44 -26.37
C GLU A 186 9.77 1.01 -27.63
N ASP A 187 9.09 0.46 -28.63
CA ASP A 187 9.65 0.14 -29.96
C ASP A 187 9.92 1.41 -30.78
#